data_07226bce73cf0640d112cda5a2ba28f6
#
_entry.id   07226bce73cf0640d112cda5a2ba28f6
#
_cell.length_a   1.000
_cell.length_b   1.000
_cell.length_c   1.000
_cell.angle_alpha   90.00
_cell.angle_beta   90.00
_cell.angle_gamma   90.00
#
_symmetry.space_group_name_H-M   'P 1'
#
loop_
_entity.id
_entity.type
_entity.pdbx_description
1 polymer ?
#
loop_
_entity_poly.entity_id
_entity_poly.type
_entity_poly.pdbx_seq_one_letter_code
_entity_poly.pdbx_strand_id
1 'polypeptide(L)'
;MRLQAFYAAPARPDGRLAVLLHGWEGSADAAYLLSLAQDLLDDGCEVIRLNLRDHGDTHHLNRGLFHSCLLPEVAGAVQACVQRYPGRALWLAGFSLGGNFMLRVAALPQAAGLGLAGVVAISPVLDPAQAMQALDEGLFVYRRYFIHKWSRSLRRKQALWPAEHDFSDILGDDDLRRMTARLIARHTSYRQLADYFAGYAITGERLATLTVPAAILMAVDDPIIPSADLQRLADNPHLTIHRTRHGGHTGFIDHLSRPSWANRFVLAQMAAHPTPGTLP
;
A
#
# COMPACT_ATOMS: atom_id res chain seq x y z
N MET A 1 19.92 -0.42 1.25
CA MET A 1 18.58 0.13 1.56
C MET A 1 18.11 -0.43 2.90
N ARG A 2 17.44 0.40 3.74
CA ARG A 2 16.87 0.02 5.04
C ARG A 2 15.43 0.50 5.13
N LEU A 3 14.50 -0.39 5.47
CA LEU A 3 13.13 -0.06 5.82
C LEU A 3 12.88 -0.43 7.29
N GLN A 4 11.98 0.27 7.93
CA GLN A 4 11.58 0.01 9.30
C GLN A 4 10.30 -0.83 9.31
N ALA A 5 10.27 -1.84 10.16
CA ALA A 5 9.11 -2.68 10.37
C ALA A 5 8.87 -2.89 11.87
N PHE A 6 7.60 -3.07 12.25
CA PHE A 6 7.16 -3.34 13.62
C PHE A 6 6.48 -4.70 13.65
N TYR A 7 7.06 -5.63 14.37
CA TYR A 7 6.51 -6.97 14.57
C TYR A 7 5.72 -7.06 15.86
N ALA A 8 4.59 -7.74 15.82
CA ALA A 8 3.82 -8.13 16.99
C ALA A 8 3.29 -9.55 16.80
N ALA A 9 3.20 -10.29 17.90
CA ALA A 9 2.66 -11.64 17.92
C ALA A 9 1.59 -11.77 19.02
N PRO A 10 0.51 -12.53 18.78
CA PRO A 10 -0.46 -12.86 19.81
C PRO A 10 0.14 -13.87 20.79
N ALA A 11 -0.52 -14.07 21.93
CA ALA A 11 -0.07 -15.05 22.94
C ALA A 11 -0.03 -16.50 22.40
N ARG A 12 -0.87 -16.81 21.43
CA ARG A 12 -0.94 -18.12 20.76
C ARG A 12 -1.02 -17.91 19.24
N PRO A 13 0.13 -17.85 18.56
CA PRO A 13 0.16 -17.72 17.11
C PRO A 13 -0.39 -18.98 16.44
N ASP A 14 -1.16 -18.79 15.38
CA ASP A 14 -1.78 -19.87 14.60
C ASP A 14 -1.00 -20.27 13.34
N GLY A 15 0.19 -19.71 13.15
CA GLY A 15 1.07 -19.99 12.00
C GLY A 15 0.84 -19.06 10.81
N ARG A 16 -0.08 -18.09 10.88
CA ARG A 16 -0.25 -17.03 9.88
C ARG A 16 0.64 -15.82 10.21
N LEU A 17 1.16 -15.18 9.17
CA LEU A 17 1.90 -13.92 9.25
C LEU A 17 1.33 -12.91 8.25
N ALA A 18 0.84 -11.79 8.72
CA ALA A 18 0.37 -10.70 7.88
C ALA A 18 1.42 -9.56 7.80
N VAL A 19 1.83 -9.20 6.58
CA VAL A 19 2.61 -7.98 6.34
C VAL A 19 1.69 -6.87 5.87
N LEU A 20 1.59 -5.80 6.65
CA LEU A 20 0.68 -4.68 6.43
C LEU A 20 1.43 -3.46 5.89
N LEU A 21 0.86 -2.79 4.88
CA LEU A 21 1.45 -1.61 4.25
C LEU A 21 0.45 -0.46 4.15
N HIS A 22 0.89 0.70 4.63
CA HIS A 22 0.12 1.94 4.62
C HIS A 22 0.04 2.60 3.24
N GLY A 23 -0.89 3.56 3.07
CA GLY A 23 -1.01 4.41 1.90
C GLY A 23 0.04 5.53 1.84
N TRP A 24 0.07 6.26 0.72
CA TRP A 24 0.97 7.39 0.52
C TRP A 24 0.86 8.42 1.64
N GLU A 25 2.00 8.92 2.11
CA GLU A 25 2.14 9.86 3.25
C GLU A 25 1.51 9.34 4.56
N GLY A 26 1.27 8.02 4.66
CA GLY A 26 0.91 7.32 5.87
C GLY A 26 2.14 6.84 6.65
N SER A 27 1.92 5.93 7.59
CA SER A 27 2.98 5.23 8.32
C SER A 27 2.47 3.91 8.90
N ALA A 28 3.37 3.12 9.45
CA ALA A 28 3.04 1.92 10.24
C ALA A 28 2.10 2.23 11.44
N ASP A 29 2.02 3.50 11.86
CA ASP A 29 1.18 3.95 12.98
C ASP A 29 -0.12 4.63 12.50
N ALA A 30 -0.47 4.53 11.23
CA ALA A 30 -1.75 5.00 10.73
C ALA A 30 -2.90 4.27 11.44
N ALA A 31 -3.94 4.99 11.86
CA ALA A 31 -5.02 4.45 12.68
C ALA A 31 -5.70 3.22 12.05
N TYR A 32 -5.94 3.23 10.74
CA TYR A 32 -6.51 2.10 10.02
C TYR A 32 -5.59 0.86 10.04
N LEU A 33 -4.26 1.07 9.99
CA LEU A 33 -3.28 -0.02 10.02
C LEU A 33 -3.14 -0.60 11.42
N LEU A 34 -3.16 0.24 12.45
CA LEU A 34 -3.16 -0.19 13.85
C LEU A 34 -4.43 -0.96 14.19
N SER A 35 -5.59 -0.48 13.72
CA SER A 35 -6.87 -1.16 13.92
C SER A 35 -6.87 -2.55 13.27
N LEU A 36 -6.43 -2.67 12.00
CA LEU A 36 -6.32 -3.97 11.34
C LEU A 36 -5.31 -4.89 12.04
N ALA A 37 -4.17 -4.34 12.47
CA ALA A 37 -3.17 -5.12 13.18
C ALA A 37 -3.70 -5.69 14.50
N GLN A 38 -4.49 -4.92 15.26
CA GLN A 38 -5.12 -5.40 16.48
C GLN A 38 -6.11 -6.55 16.20
N ASP A 39 -7.00 -6.37 15.22
CA ASP A 39 -7.98 -7.40 14.89
C ASP A 39 -7.32 -8.71 14.42
N LEU A 40 -6.21 -8.61 13.67
CA LEU A 40 -5.43 -9.78 13.24
C LEU A 40 -4.72 -10.48 14.41
N LEU A 41 -4.17 -9.71 15.36
CA LEU A 41 -3.58 -10.27 16.58
C LEU A 41 -4.61 -10.98 17.44
N ASP A 42 -5.80 -10.38 17.59
CA ASP A 42 -6.90 -10.99 18.34
C ASP A 42 -7.41 -12.28 17.68
N ASP A 43 -7.28 -12.39 16.34
CA ASP A 43 -7.60 -13.58 15.53
C ASP A 43 -6.45 -14.62 15.46
N GLY A 44 -5.35 -14.41 16.20
CA GLY A 44 -4.24 -15.37 16.28
C GLY A 44 -3.12 -15.18 15.24
N CYS A 45 -3.22 -14.19 14.35
CA CYS A 45 -2.24 -13.94 13.30
C CYS A 45 -1.07 -13.08 13.81
N GLU A 46 0.17 -13.46 13.49
CA GLU A 46 1.35 -12.61 13.67
C GLU A 46 1.31 -11.44 12.67
N VAL A 47 1.77 -10.25 13.07
CA VAL A 47 1.65 -9.04 12.24
C VAL A 47 2.99 -8.31 12.11
N ILE A 48 3.31 -7.89 10.90
CA ILE A 48 4.39 -6.94 10.61
C ILE A 48 3.77 -5.71 9.94
N ARG A 49 3.96 -4.52 10.55
CA ARG A 49 3.61 -3.24 9.95
C ARG A 49 4.86 -2.61 9.37
N LEU A 50 4.89 -2.38 8.05
CA LEU A 50 6.06 -1.90 7.32
C LEU A 50 5.91 -0.41 6.99
N ASN A 51 6.97 0.38 7.22
CA ASN A 51 7.11 1.73 6.69
C ASN A 51 7.77 1.70 5.31
N LEU A 52 7.16 2.38 4.35
CA LEU A 52 7.82 2.73 3.09
C LEU A 52 9.00 3.69 3.37
N ARG A 53 9.95 3.75 2.45
CA ARG A 53 11.02 4.77 2.49
C ARG A 53 10.43 6.17 2.69
N ASP A 54 11.06 7.00 3.51
CA ASP A 54 10.67 8.37 3.80
C ASP A 54 9.25 8.55 4.39
N HIS A 55 8.66 7.47 4.92
CA HIS A 55 7.38 7.52 5.60
C HIS A 55 7.56 7.24 7.11
N GLY A 56 6.64 7.77 7.91
CA GLY A 56 6.82 7.79 9.36
C GLY A 56 8.08 8.60 9.73
N ASP A 57 8.91 8.05 10.61
CA ASP A 57 10.15 8.72 11.06
C ASP A 57 11.42 8.19 10.37
N THR A 58 11.30 7.66 9.14
CA THR A 58 12.36 6.89 8.47
C THR A 58 13.23 7.67 7.49
N HIS A 59 13.02 8.98 7.30
CA HIS A 59 13.74 9.83 6.34
C HIS A 59 15.27 9.81 6.50
N HIS A 60 15.77 9.50 7.70
CA HIS A 60 17.19 9.40 8.02
C HIS A 60 17.81 8.06 7.59
N LEU A 61 17.02 7.03 7.29
CA LEU A 61 17.54 5.69 7.02
C LEU A 61 18.20 5.53 5.66
N ASN A 62 17.78 6.31 4.68
CA ASN A 62 18.27 6.21 3.30
C ASN A 62 18.52 7.59 2.70
N ARG A 63 19.58 7.74 1.89
CA ARG A 63 19.84 9.00 1.16
C ARG A 63 18.86 9.23 0.02
N GLY A 64 18.58 8.16 -0.76
CA GLY A 64 17.66 8.24 -1.89
C GLY A 64 16.24 8.57 -1.47
N LEU A 65 15.47 9.16 -2.38
CA LEU A 65 14.10 9.61 -2.16
C LEU A 65 13.10 8.50 -2.48
N PHE A 66 11.96 8.49 -1.76
CA PHE A 66 10.83 7.62 -2.07
C PHE A 66 10.17 8.00 -3.40
N HIS A 67 9.78 6.98 -4.16
CA HIS A 67 8.82 7.10 -5.26
C HIS A 67 8.06 5.78 -5.45
N SER A 68 6.84 5.85 -6.04
CA SER A 68 5.90 4.71 -6.09
C SER A 68 6.35 3.53 -6.97
N CYS A 69 7.42 3.70 -7.72
CA CYS A 69 8.00 2.63 -8.53
C CYS A 69 9.11 1.83 -7.82
N LEU A 70 9.36 2.06 -6.53
CA LEU A 70 10.36 1.31 -5.73
C LEU A 70 9.86 -0.09 -5.33
N LEU A 71 9.26 -0.82 -6.27
CA LEU A 71 8.76 -2.18 -6.05
C LEU A 71 9.82 -3.15 -5.53
N PRO A 72 11.08 -3.13 -6.04
CA PRO A 72 12.12 -4.03 -5.53
C PRO A 72 12.42 -3.85 -4.03
N GLU A 73 12.24 -2.64 -3.49
CA GLU A 73 12.45 -2.40 -2.05
C GLU A 73 11.38 -3.06 -1.20
N VAL A 74 10.11 -2.93 -1.62
CA VAL A 74 8.99 -3.55 -0.90
C VAL A 74 9.05 -5.07 -1.02
N ALA A 75 9.34 -5.59 -2.21
CA ALA A 75 9.53 -7.03 -2.43
C ALA A 75 10.68 -7.60 -1.58
N GLY A 76 11.81 -6.89 -1.54
CA GLY A 76 12.96 -7.28 -0.71
C GLY A 76 12.65 -7.21 0.79
N ALA A 77 11.83 -6.25 1.23
CA ALA A 77 11.39 -6.18 2.62
C ALA A 77 10.46 -7.34 2.98
N VAL A 78 9.51 -7.68 2.12
CA VAL A 78 8.63 -8.86 2.30
C VAL A 78 9.45 -10.13 2.37
N GLN A 79 10.41 -10.30 1.46
CA GLN A 79 11.31 -11.46 1.48
C GLN A 79 12.13 -11.54 2.79
N ALA A 80 12.63 -10.42 3.29
CA ALA A 80 13.35 -10.37 4.56
C ALA A 80 12.44 -10.75 5.76
N CYS A 81 11.15 -10.36 5.72
CA CYS A 81 10.18 -10.79 6.72
C CYS A 81 9.99 -12.31 6.70
N VAL A 82 9.83 -12.92 5.53
CA VAL A 82 9.71 -14.38 5.38
C VAL A 82 10.94 -15.10 5.90
N GLN A 83 12.14 -14.61 5.56
CA GLN A 83 13.40 -15.20 6.03
C GLN A 83 13.56 -15.09 7.55
N ARG A 84 13.06 -14.00 8.15
CA ARG A 84 13.14 -13.77 9.61
C ARG A 84 12.14 -14.62 10.39
N TYR A 85 10.98 -14.93 9.77
CA TYR A 85 9.88 -15.72 10.37
C TYR A 85 9.47 -16.86 9.44
N PRO A 86 10.34 -17.89 9.30
CA PRO A 86 10.10 -18.99 8.36
C PRO A 86 8.92 -19.88 8.79
N GLY A 87 8.35 -20.57 7.83
CA GLY A 87 7.28 -21.57 8.08
C GLY A 87 5.91 -21.00 8.39
N ARG A 88 5.71 -19.67 8.18
CA ARG A 88 4.39 -19.02 8.31
C ARG A 88 3.68 -18.98 6.96
N ALA A 89 2.37 -19.08 7.03
CA ALA A 89 1.51 -18.74 5.90
C ALA A 89 1.46 -17.23 5.73
N LEU A 90 2.12 -16.72 4.70
CA LEU A 90 2.26 -15.29 4.47
C LEU A 90 1.01 -14.69 3.86
N TRP A 91 0.48 -13.65 4.49
CA TRP A 91 -0.56 -12.78 3.94
C TRP A 91 -0.02 -11.37 3.72
N LEU A 92 -0.36 -10.76 2.60
CA LEU A 92 -0.08 -9.36 2.34
C LEU A 92 -1.37 -8.56 2.43
N ALA A 93 -1.37 -7.46 3.16
CA ALA A 93 -2.51 -6.55 3.16
C ALA A 93 -2.03 -5.10 3.06
N GLY A 94 -2.75 -4.26 2.30
CA GLY A 94 -2.36 -2.88 2.12
C GLY A 94 -3.51 -1.96 1.77
N PHE A 95 -3.33 -0.69 2.09
CA PHE A 95 -4.30 0.37 1.85
C PHE A 95 -3.78 1.33 0.79
N SER A 96 -4.63 1.73 -0.15
CA SER A 96 -4.30 2.73 -1.17
C SER A 96 -3.01 2.35 -1.92
N LEU A 97 -1.97 3.19 -1.89
CA LEU A 97 -0.66 2.90 -2.47
C LEU A 97 -0.04 1.62 -1.87
N GLY A 98 -0.25 1.34 -0.58
CA GLY A 98 0.18 0.09 0.05
C GLY A 98 -0.49 -1.13 -0.57
N GLY A 99 -1.79 -1.06 -0.84
CA GLY A 99 -2.53 -2.10 -1.56
C GLY A 99 -2.02 -2.33 -2.98
N ASN A 100 -1.71 -1.24 -3.70
CA ASN A 100 -1.07 -1.30 -5.00
C ASN A 100 0.28 -2.03 -4.94
N PHE A 101 1.15 -1.68 -3.97
CA PHE A 101 2.43 -2.37 -3.79
C PHE A 101 2.24 -3.85 -3.50
N MET A 102 1.33 -4.22 -2.59
CA MET A 102 1.12 -5.61 -2.18
C MET A 102 0.62 -6.48 -3.34
N LEU A 103 -0.31 -5.96 -4.16
CA LEU A 103 -0.75 -6.65 -5.39
C LEU A 103 0.39 -6.82 -6.39
N ARG A 104 1.21 -5.79 -6.58
CA ARG A 104 2.36 -5.86 -7.48
C ARG A 104 3.43 -6.83 -6.98
N VAL A 105 3.68 -6.90 -5.67
CA VAL A 105 4.59 -7.89 -5.08
C VAL A 105 4.06 -9.30 -5.32
N ALA A 106 2.76 -9.55 -5.09
CA ALA A 106 2.13 -10.85 -5.32
C ALA A 106 2.17 -11.30 -6.80
N ALA A 107 2.16 -10.33 -7.74
CA ALA A 107 2.24 -10.59 -9.17
C ALA A 107 3.69 -10.78 -9.70
N LEU A 108 4.72 -10.63 -8.85
CA LEU A 108 6.11 -10.88 -9.27
C LEU A 108 6.38 -12.38 -9.39
N PRO A 109 7.21 -12.81 -10.36
CA PRO A 109 7.64 -14.21 -10.45
C PRO A 109 8.27 -14.75 -9.16
N GLN A 110 8.99 -13.90 -8.42
CA GLN A 110 9.63 -14.25 -7.15
C GLN A 110 8.62 -14.52 -6.01
N ALA A 111 7.36 -14.11 -6.17
CA ALA A 111 6.31 -14.34 -5.18
C ALA A 111 6.04 -15.84 -4.95
N ALA A 112 6.26 -16.69 -5.96
CA ALA A 112 6.12 -18.14 -5.85
C ALA A 112 7.01 -18.76 -4.75
N GLY A 113 8.15 -18.14 -4.44
CA GLY A 113 9.07 -18.60 -3.38
C GLY A 113 8.79 -18.00 -1.99
N LEU A 114 7.78 -17.14 -1.84
CA LEU A 114 7.51 -16.47 -0.57
C LEU A 114 6.59 -17.25 0.38
N GLY A 115 5.99 -18.36 -0.06
CA GLY A 115 4.95 -19.04 0.72
C GLY A 115 3.70 -18.19 0.91
N LEU A 116 3.37 -17.38 -0.10
CA LEU A 116 2.26 -16.43 -0.07
C LEU A 116 0.93 -17.18 -0.11
N ALA A 117 0.13 -17.00 0.94
CA ALA A 117 -1.21 -17.58 1.09
C ALA A 117 -2.27 -16.71 0.40
N GLY A 118 -2.07 -15.39 0.37
CA GLY A 118 -2.97 -14.49 -0.33
C GLY A 118 -2.61 -13.01 -0.13
N VAL A 119 -3.34 -12.15 -0.83
CA VAL A 119 -3.20 -10.69 -0.75
C VAL A 119 -4.55 -10.00 -0.69
N VAL A 120 -4.69 -9.01 0.18
CA VAL A 120 -5.90 -8.17 0.29
C VAL A 120 -5.53 -6.71 0.13
N ALA A 121 -6.12 -6.04 -0.84
CA ALA A 121 -5.89 -4.64 -1.12
C ALA A 121 -7.15 -3.81 -0.89
N ILE A 122 -7.06 -2.80 -0.04
CA ILE A 122 -8.17 -1.91 0.32
C ILE A 122 -7.97 -0.59 -0.39
N SER A 123 -8.92 -0.22 -1.25
CA SER A 123 -8.89 0.97 -2.11
C SER A 123 -7.52 1.17 -2.79
N PRO A 124 -6.95 0.14 -3.45
CA PRO A 124 -5.63 0.27 -4.06
C PRO A 124 -5.62 1.32 -5.17
N VAL A 125 -4.50 2.01 -5.34
CA VAL A 125 -4.29 2.86 -6.53
C VAL A 125 -4.29 1.95 -7.77
N LEU A 126 -5.31 2.08 -8.62
CA LEU A 126 -5.47 1.27 -9.84
C LEU A 126 -4.71 1.88 -11.01
N ASP A 127 -5.11 3.09 -11.39
CA ASP A 127 -4.45 3.93 -12.39
C ASP A 127 -4.00 5.25 -11.73
N PRO A 128 -2.68 5.46 -11.55
CA PRO A 128 -2.17 6.67 -10.93
C PRO A 128 -2.51 7.97 -11.67
N ALA A 129 -2.66 7.92 -12.98
CA ALA A 129 -3.03 9.09 -13.78
C ALA A 129 -4.48 9.52 -13.48
N GLN A 130 -5.38 8.54 -13.36
CA GLN A 130 -6.78 8.77 -13.00
C GLN A 130 -6.93 9.21 -11.53
N ALA A 131 -6.16 8.61 -10.62
CA ALA A 131 -6.12 9.03 -9.22
C ALA A 131 -5.61 10.48 -9.07
N MET A 132 -4.57 10.86 -9.82
CA MET A 132 -4.09 12.25 -9.85
C MET A 132 -5.15 13.20 -10.40
N GLN A 133 -5.86 12.82 -11.48
CA GLN A 133 -6.93 13.62 -12.03
C GLN A 133 -8.09 13.78 -11.03
N ALA A 134 -8.49 12.70 -10.35
CA ALA A 134 -9.54 12.77 -9.33
C ALA A 134 -9.17 13.70 -8.16
N LEU A 135 -7.89 13.75 -7.76
CA LEU A 135 -7.39 14.69 -6.76
C LEU A 135 -7.39 16.14 -7.27
N ASP A 136 -7.06 16.36 -8.55
CA ASP A 136 -7.02 17.70 -9.16
C ASP A 136 -8.43 18.27 -9.33
N GLU A 137 -9.41 17.47 -9.76
CA GLU A 137 -10.80 17.84 -10.07
C GLU A 137 -11.74 17.70 -8.88
N GLY A 138 -11.36 16.92 -7.87
CA GLY A 138 -12.19 16.60 -6.72
C GLY A 138 -12.22 17.69 -5.64
N LEU A 139 -12.62 17.30 -4.44
CA LEU A 139 -12.67 18.22 -3.31
C LEU A 139 -11.27 18.74 -2.96
N PHE A 140 -11.08 20.04 -3.02
CA PHE A 140 -9.80 20.72 -2.78
C PHE A 140 -9.14 20.35 -1.43
N VAL A 141 -9.92 19.90 -0.45
CA VAL A 141 -9.43 19.51 0.87
C VAL A 141 -8.49 18.30 0.79
N TYR A 142 -8.77 17.32 -0.08
CA TYR A 142 -7.89 16.17 -0.27
C TYR A 142 -6.57 16.57 -0.93
N ARG A 143 -6.63 17.39 -1.98
CA ARG A 143 -5.44 17.93 -2.64
C ARG A 143 -4.56 18.70 -1.65
N ARG A 144 -5.14 19.64 -0.87
CA ARG A 144 -4.41 20.38 0.16
C ARG A 144 -3.83 19.50 1.23
N TYR A 145 -4.55 18.47 1.65
CA TYR A 145 -4.05 17.50 2.63
C TYR A 145 -2.78 16.80 2.13
N PHE A 146 -2.79 16.28 0.89
CA PHE A 146 -1.62 15.61 0.32
C PHE A 146 -0.45 16.57 0.06
N ILE A 147 -0.71 17.77 -0.47
CA ILE A 147 0.33 18.78 -0.64
C ILE A 147 1.00 19.11 0.71
N HIS A 148 0.21 19.32 1.76
CA HIS A 148 0.73 19.64 3.09
C HIS A 148 1.59 18.50 3.65
N LYS A 149 1.09 17.27 3.62
CA LYS A 149 1.80 16.08 4.12
C LYS A 149 3.09 15.87 3.36
N TRP A 150 3.02 15.88 2.04
CA TRP A 150 4.18 15.64 1.19
C TRP A 150 5.23 16.75 1.31
N SER A 151 4.80 18.02 1.31
CA SER A 151 5.72 19.15 1.56
C SER A 151 6.44 19.04 2.90
N ARG A 152 5.75 18.59 3.94
CA ARG A 152 6.37 18.31 5.25
C ARG A 152 7.42 17.20 5.16
N SER A 153 7.11 16.11 4.46
CA SER A 153 8.01 14.98 4.22
C SER A 153 9.26 15.42 3.46
N LEU A 154 9.08 16.18 2.36
CA LEU A 154 10.19 16.72 1.56
C LEU A 154 11.09 17.67 2.36
N ARG A 155 10.50 18.61 3.15
CA ARG A 155 11.29 19.50 4.04
C ARG A 155 12.12 18.70 5.03
N ARG A 156 11.54 17.65 5.62
CA ARG A 156 12.25 16.75 6.54
C ARG A 156 13.41 16.03 5.85
N LYS A 157 13.17 15.53 4.63
CA LYS A 157 14.21 14.87 3.82
C LYS A 157 15.36 15.81 3.51
N GLN A 158 15.06 17.01 3.03
CA GLN A 158 16.07 18.04 2.74
C GLN A 158 16.88 18.43 3.98
N ALA A 159 16.24 18.60 5.14
CA ALA A 159 16.92 18.94 6.38
C ALA A 159 17.90 17.85 6.84
N LEU A 160 17.60 16.57 6.59
CA LEU A 160 18.47 15.45 6.95
C LEU A 160 19.58 15.19 5.92
N TRP A 161 19.37 15.55 4.67
CA TRP A 161 20.28 15.27 3.54
C TRP A 161 20.45 16.52 2.65
N PRO A 162 20.93 17.66 3.21
CA PRO A 162 20.96 18.93 2.47
C PRO A 162 21.95 18.95 1.30
N ALA A 163 22.96 18.07 1.30
CA ALA A 163 23.88 17.94 0.19
C ALA A 163 23.30 17.19 -1.01
N GLU A 164 22.30 16.34 -0.78
CA GLU A 164 21.67 15.48 -1.80
C GLU A 164 20.33 16.03 -2.31
N HIS A 165 19.64 16.84 -1.51
CA HIS A 165 18.27 17.27 -1.79
C HIS A 165 18.07 18.77 -1.61
N ASP A 166 17.61 19.40 -2.67
CA ASP A 166 17.02 20.73 -2.67
C ASP A 166 15.65 20.67 -3.34
N PHE A 167 14.60 20.98 -2.56
CA PHE A 167 13.22 20.98 -3.02
C PHE A 167 12.62 22.40 -3.09
N SER A 168 13.45 23.43 -3.14
CA SER A 168 13.01 24.84 -3.14
C SER A 168 12.05 25.16 -4.29
N ASP A 169 12.18 24.50 -5.43
CA ASP A 169 11.33 24.66 -6.61
C ASP A 169 10.04 23.81 -6.58
N ILE A 170 9.93 22.91 -5.61
CA ILE A 170 8.75 22.04 -5.40
C ILE A 170 7.93 22.56 -4.23
N LEU A 171 8.62 22.97 -3.17
CA LEU A 171 8.00 23.45 -1.95
C LEU A 171 7.35 24.82 -2.19
N GLY A 172 6.06 24.92 -1.87
CA GLY A 172 5.27 26.13 -2.13
C GLY A 172 4.42 26.05 -3.39
N ASP A 173 4.60 25.01 -4.23
CA ASP A 173 3.66 24.71 -5.31
C ASP A 173 2.35 24.17 -4.72
N ASP A 174 1.22 24.52 -5.35
CA ASP A 174 -0.14 24.11 -4.96
C ASP A 174 -0.74 23.06 -5.92
N ASP A 175 0.06 22.55 -6.84
CA ASP A 175 -0.32 21.57 -7.85
C ASP A 175 0.48 20.28 -7.70
N LEU A 176 -0.19 19.20 -7.28
CA LEU A 176 0.43 17.89 -7.08
C LEU A 176 1.07 17.32 -8.36
N ARG A 177 0.47 17.58 -9.51
CA ARG A 177 0.96 17.12 -10.80
C ARG A 177 2.30 17.78 -11.15
N ARG A 178 2.41 19.12 -10.98
CA ARG A 178 3.67 19.86 -11.19
C ARG A 178 4.75 19.44 -10.19
N MET A 179 4.38 19.32 -8.90
CA MET A 179 5.29 18.83 -7.86
C MET A 179 5.85 17.46 -8.23
N THR A 180 4.97 16.53 -8.65
CA THR A 180 5.37 15.18 -9.05
C THR A 180 6.28 15.21 -10.27
N ALA A 181 5.94 16.00 -11.31
CA ALA A 181 6.74 16.11 -12.51
C ALA A 181 8.17 16.59 -12.23
N ARG A 182 8.33 17.62 -11.39
CA ARG A 182 9.64 18.13 -10.99
C ARG A 182 10.44 17.11 -10.18
N LEU A 183 9.77 16.44 -9.23
CA LEU A 183 10.41 15.44 -8.38
C LEU A 183 10.93 14.26 -9.20
N ILE A 184 10.10 13.67 -10.06
CA ILE A 184 10.52 12.49 -10.85
C ILE A 184 11.65 12.82 -11.82
N ALA A 185 11.61 14.01 -12.45
CA ALA A 185 12.63 14.43 -13.41
C ALA A 185 14.03 14.57 -12.78
N ARG A 186 14.10 14.92 -11.49
CA ARG A 186 15.38 15.12 -10.76
C ARG A 186 15.85 13.89 -10.00
N HIS A 187 14.92 13.14 -9.42
CA HIS A 187 15.25 12.13 -8.41
C HIS A 187 14.96 10.70 -8.86
N THR A 188 14.53 10.50 -10.13
CA THR A 188 14.27 9.17 -10.69
C THR A 188 14.81 9.06 -12.11
N SER A 189 14.74 7.87 -12.70
CA SER A 189 15.02 7.65 -14.12
C SER A 189 13.88 8.08 -15.04
N TYR A 190 12.71 8.39 -14.51
CA TYR A 190 11.55 8.80 -15.28
C TYR A 190 11.69 10.24 -15.77
N ARG A 191 11.35 10.49 -17.04
CA ARG A 191 11.40 11.83 -17.64
C ARG A 191 10.01 12.43 -17.84
N GLN A 192 8.98 11.59 -17.92
CA GLN A 192 7.60 11.98 -18.15
C GLN A 192 6.69 11.37 -17.08
N LEU A 193 5.65 12.12 -16.70
CA LEU A 193 4.64 11.64 -15.73
C LEU A 193 3.93 10.38 -16.23
N ALA A 194 3.65 10.30 -17.53
CA ALA A 194 2.97 9.14 -18.12
C ALA A 194 3.77 7.85 -17.88
N ASP A 195 5.08 7.86 -18.11
CA ASP A 195 5.95 6.71 -17.89
C ASP A 195 6.05 6.35 -16.41
N TYR A 196 6.13 7.37 -15.55
CA TYR A 196 6.13 7.18 -14.11
C TYR A 196 4.84 6.54 -13.62
N PHE A 197 3.69 7.07 -14.04
CA PHE A 197 2.38 6.52 -13.67
C PHE A 197 2.19 5.09 -14.20
N ALA A 198 2.54 4.83 -15.45
CA ALA A 198 2.54 3.49 -16.02
C ALA A 198 3.46 2.52 -15.23
N GLY A 199 4.54 3.03 -14.63
CA GLY A 199 5.48 2.25 -13.83
C GLY A 199 4.85 1.58 -12.59
N TYR A 200 3.74 2.14 -12.05
CA TYR A 200 3.05 1.55 -10.91
C TYR A 200 1.54 1.39 -11.07
N ALA A 201 0.99 1.65 -12.25
CA ALA A 201 -0.39 1.27 -12.57
C ALA A 201 -0.56 -0.25 -12.48
N ILE A 202 -1.73 -0.70 -11.99
CA ILE A 202 -2.09 -2.13 -11.92
C ILE A 202 -3.22 -2.49 -12.90
N THR A 203 -3.66 -1.55 -13.72
CA THR A 203 -4.55 -1.79 -14.86
C THR A 203 -3.85 -2.51 -16.00
N GLY A 204 -4.61 -3.01 -16.99
CA GLY A 204 -4.09 -3.87 -18.05
C GLY A 204 -3.62 -5.22 -17.49
N GLU A 205 -2.60 -5.80 -18.11
CA GLU A 205 -2.13 -7.17 -17.83
C GLU A 205 -1.25 -7.28 -16.56
N ARG A 206 -1.08 -6.23 -15.79
CA ARG A 206 -0.16 -6.22 -14.63
C ARG A 206 -0.44 -7.29 -13.59
N LEU A 207 -1.70 -7.63 -13.38
CA LEU A 207 -2.15 -8.65 -12.43
C LEU A 207 -2.49 -9.99 -13.08
N ALA A 208 -2.26 -10.17 -14.37
CA ALA A 208 -2.52 -11.44 -15.08
C ALA A 208 -1.65 -12.60 -14.53
N THR A 209 -0.51 -12.29 -13.93
CA THR A 209 0.45 -13.27 -13.40
C THR A 209 0.18 -13.68 -11.94
N LEU A 210 -0.90 -13.22 -11.33
CA LEU A 210 -1.28 -13.66 -9.98
C LEU A 210 -1.58 -15.16 -9.97
N THR A 211 -0.99 -15.86 -9.02
CA THR A 211 -1.14 -17.32 -8.82
C THR A 211 -1.66 -17.67 -7.42
N VAL A 212 -1.95 -16.66 -6.62
CA VAL A 212 -2.48 -16.82 -5.25
C VAL A 212 -3.77 -16.02 -5.09
N PRO A 213 -4.65 -16.40 -4.16
CA PRO A 213 -5.85 -15.62 -3.87
C PRO A 213 -5.55 -14.15 -3.65
N ALA A 214 -6.21 -13.30 -4.42
CA ALA A 214 -6.08 -11.85 -4.35
C ALA A 214 -7.46 -11.22 -4.25
N ALA A 215 -7.67 -10.34 -3.28
CA ALA A 215 -8.94 -9.65 -3.11
C ALA A 215 -8.73 -8.13 -3.12
N ILE A 216 -9.54 -7.42 -3.90
CA ILE A 216 -9.63 -5.97 -3.89
C ILE A 216 -10.95 -5.55 -3.27
N LEU A 217 -10.90 -4.69 -2.26
CA LEU A 217 -12.05 -4.00 -1.71
C LEU A 217 -12.01 -2.55 -2.14
N MET A 218 -13.10 -2.06 -2.75
CA MET A 218 -13.28 -0.65 -3.10
C MET A 218 -14.70 -0.16 -2.83
N ALA A 219 -14.81 1.12 -2.49
CA ALA A 219 -16.09 1.82 -2.41
C ALA A 219 -16.34 2.62 -3.70
N VAL A 220 -17.63 2.69 -4.11
CA VAL A 220 -18.03 3.50 -5.28
C VAL A 220 -17.91 4.99 -4.99
N ASP A 221 -18.05 5.37 -3.72
CA ASP A 221 -17.94 6.75 -3.24
C ASP A 221 -16.51 7.15 -2.83
N ASP A 222 -15.49 6.40 -3.27
CA ASP A 222 -14.08 6.77 -3.04
C ASP A 222 -13.75 8.07 -3.80
N PRO A 223 -13.39 9.17 -3.10
CA PRO A 223 -13.14 10.46 -3.73
C PRO A 223 -11.74 10.58 -4.36
N ILE A 224 -10.89 9.56 -4.20
CA ILE A 224 -9.47 9.58 -4.60
C ILE A 224 -9.20 8.57 -5.70
N ILE A 225 -9.72 7.35 -5.58
CA ILE A 225 -9.49 6.29 -6.56
C ILE A 225 -10.79 6.00 -7.32
N PRO A 226 -10.87 6.33 -8.62
CA PRO A 226 -12.07 6.05 -9.41
C PRO A 226 -12.35 4.54 -9.49
N SER A 227 -13.52 4.11 -9.01
CA SER A 227 -13.91 2.69 -9.05
C SER A 227 -14.17 2.16 -10.47
N ALA A 228 -14.34 3.05 -11.45
CA ALA A 228 -14.48 2.70 -12.86
C ALA A 228 -13.24 1.97 -13.42
N ASP A 229 -12.05 2.27 -12.89
CA ASP A 229 -10.81 1.63 -13.32
C ASP A 229 -10.72 0.14 -12.97
N LEU A 230 -11.60 -0.38 -12.10
CA LEU A 230 -11.71 -1.81 -11.83
C LEU A 230 -12.01 -2.64 -13.10
N GLN A 231 -12.73 -2.06 -14.06
CA GLN A 231 -13.03 -2.71 -15.35
C GLN A 231 -11.80 -2.86 -16.26
N ARG A 232 -10.70 -2.20 -15.91
CA ARG A 232 -9.45 -2.20 -16.67
C ARG A 232 -8.40 -3.14 -16.09
N LEU A 233 -8.75 -3.88 -15.03
CA LEU A 233 -7.88 -4.92 -14.46
C LEU A 233 -7.86 -6.16 -15.35
N ALA A 234 -6.77 -6.92 -15.28
CA ALA A 234 -6.68 -8.23 -15.94
C ALA A 234 -7.79 -9.17 -15.46
N ASP A 235 -8.33 -9.95 -16.35
CA ASP A 235 -9.16 -11.11 -15.98
C ASP A 235 -8.23 -12.21 -15.46
N ASN A 236 -8.35 -12.53 -14.16
CA ASN A 236 -7.53 -13.53 -13.50
C ASN A 236 -8.38 -14.32 -12.49
N PRO A 237 -8.42 -15.68 -12.56
CA PRO A 237 -9.25 -16.50 -11.68
C PRO A 237 -8.86 -16.39 -10.20
N HIS A 238 -7.67 -15.91 -9.89
CA HIS A 238 -7.24 -15.68 -8.52
C HIS A 238 -7.62 -14.28 -7.99
N LEU A 239 -8.10 -13.36 -8.86
CA LEU A 239 -8.44 -11.99 -8.46
C LEU A 239 -9.94 -11.83 -8.25
N THR A 240 -10.33 -11.50 -7.00
CA THR A 240 -11.72 -11.21 -6.65
C THR A 240 -11.89 -9.71 -6.36
N ILE A 241 -12.92 -9.09 -6.92
CA ILE A 241 -13.22 -7.68 -6.75
C ILE A 241 -14.51 -7.51 -5.96
N HIS A 242 -14.41 -6.83 -4.81
CA HIS A 242 -15.54 -6.51 -3.95
C HIS A 242 -15.80 -5.01 -3.96
N ARG A 243 -17.02 -4.62 -4.36
CA ARG A 243 -17.44 -3.22 -4.39
C ARG A 243 -18.53 -2.96 -3.36
N THR A 244 -18.37 -1.92 -2.57
CA THR A 244 -19.41 -1.37 -1.69
C THR A 244 -19.93 -0.05 -2.25
N ARG A 245 -21.18 0.31 -1.91
CA ARG A 245 -21.71 1.64 -2.28
C ARG A 245 -21.02 2.76 -1.53
N HIS A 246 -20.73 2.51 -0.24
CA HIS A 246 -20.17 3.47 0.69
C HIS A 246 -18.96 2.87 1.40
N GLY A 247 -17.99 3.69 1.73
CA GLY A 247 -16.75 3.30 2.38
C GLY A 247 -15.70 4.41 2.36
N GLY A 248 -15.86 5.36 1.45
CA GLY A 248 -14.85 6.38 1.18
C GLY A 248 -13.54 5.74 0.74
N HIS A 249 -12.41 6.42 0.99
CA HIS A 249 -11.13 5.92 0.53
C HIS A 249 -10.58 4.77 1.39
N THR A 250 -10.61 4.88 2.73
CA THR A 250 -10.03 3.86 3.63
C THR A 250 -10.83 3.64 4.90
N GLY A 251 -11.97 4.31 5.05
CA GLY A 251 -12.72 4.29 6.31
C GLY A 251 -13.51 3.01 6.51
N PHE A 252 -14.41 2.70 5.58
CA PHE A 252 -15.32 1.55 5.64
C PHE A 252 -15.97 1.37 7.02
N ILE A 253 -16.40 2.51 7.62
CA ILE A 253 -17.01 2.53 8.95
C ILE A 253 -18.51 2.29 8.78
N ASP A 254 -18.99 1.15 9.25
CA ASP A 254 -20.41 0.82 9.27
C ASP A 254 -21.00 0.92 10.68
N HIS A 255 -20.17 0.91 11.72
CA HIS A 255 -20.57 1.06 13.10
C HIS A 255 -19.45 1.60 13.98
N LEU A 256 -19.77 2.54 14.91
CA LEU A 256 -18.74 3.19 15.74
C LEU A 256 -18.13 2.29 16.82
N SER A 257 -18.82 1.21 17.21
CA SER A 257 -18.37 0.28 18.27
C SER A 257 -17.86 -1.07 17.74
N ARG A 258 -17.68 -1.21 16.43
CA ARG A 258 -17.18 -2.44 15.82
C ARG A 258 -15.92 -2.14 15.03
N PRO A 259 -15.05 -3.16 14.80
CA PRO A 259 -13.97 -3.06 13.81
C PRO A 259 -14.51 -2.58 12.46
N SER A 260 -13.71 -1.82 11.71
CA SER A 260 -14.10 -1.36 10.39
C SER A 260 -14.51 -2.55 9.51
N TRP A 261 -15.46 -2.32 8.60
CA TRP A 261 -15.86 -3.38 7.68
C TRP A 261 -14.68 -3.90 6.84
N ALA A 262 -13.72 -3.03 6.52
CA ALA A 262 -12.50 -3.42 5.82
C ALA A 262 -11.67 -4.43 6.63
N ASN A 263 -11.55 -4.26 7.95
CA ASN A 263 -10.82 -5.22 8.79
C ASN A 263 -11.51 -6.60 8.78
N ARG A 264 -12.84 -6.59 8.99
CA ARG A 264 -13.63 -7.84 8.93
C ARG A 264 -13.55 -8.51 7.56
N PHE A 265 -13.48 -7.72 6.49
CA PHE A 265 -13.26 -8.21 5.14
C PHE A 265 -11.90 -8.92 5.00
N VAL A 266 -10.81 -8.32 5.51
CA VAL A 266 -9.47 -8.94 5.49
C VAL A 266 -9.50 -10.28 6.24
N LEU A 267 -10.03 -10.31 7.45
CA LEU A 267 -10.17 -11.54 8.25
C LEU A 267 -10.99 -12.61 7.51
N ALA A 268 -12.10 -12.21 6.89
CA ALA A 268 -12.95 -13.14 6.13
C ALA A 268 -12.22 -13.73 4.90
N GLN A 269 -11.40 -12.93 4.20
CA GLN A 269 -10.57 -13.42 3.09
C GLN A 269 -9.53 -14.42 3.58
N MET A 270 -8.88 -14.14 4.70
CA MET A 270 -7.89 -15.06 5.30
C MET A 270 -8.53 -16.37 5.77
N ALA A 271 -9.73 -16.32 6.33
CA ALA A 271 -10.47 -17.50 6.76
C ALA A 271 -11.00 -18.35 5.58
N ALA A 272 -11.37 -17.71 4.47
CA ALA A 272 -11.87 -18.41 3.27
C ALA A 272 -10.76 -19.19 2.53
N HIS A 273 -9.49 -18.88 2.80
CA HIS A 273 -8.33 -19.54 2.19
C HIS A 273 -7.39 -20.09 3.27
N PRO A 274 -7.83 -21.11 4.04
CA PRO A 274 -7.02 -21.70 5.10
C PRO A 274 -5.77 -22.35 4.51
N THR A 275 -4.64 -22.13 5.17
CA THR A 275 -3.38 -22.72 4.74
C THR A 275 -3.31 -24.18 5.13
N PRO A 276 -2.78 -25.08 4.29
CA PRO A 276 -2.56 -26.48 4.66
C PRO A 276 -1.67 -26.55 5.92
N GLY A 277 -2.18 -27.10 7.00
CA GLY A 277 -1.47 -27.26 8.27
C GLY A 277 -1.99 -26.42 9.45
N THR A 278 -2.97 -25.55 9.24
CA THR A 278 -3.67 -24.78 10.30
C THR A 278 -5.02 -25.40 10.69
N LEU A 279 -5.18 -26.72 10.61
CA LEU A 279 -6.33 -27.39 11.17
C LEU A 279 -6.19 -27.48 12.70
N PRO A 280 -7.29 -27.24 13.46
CA PRO A 280 -7.30 -27.20 14.91
C PRO A 280 -6.90 -28.50 15.58
#